data_797521583e7f37ee79038ab7a60b57af
#
_entry.id   797521583e7f37ee79038ab7a60b57af
#
_cell.length_a   1.000
_cell.length_b   1.000
_cell.length_c   1.000
_cell.angle_alpha   90.00
_cell.angle_beta   90.00
_cell.angle_gamma   90.00
#
_symmetry.space_group_name_H-M   'P 1'
#
loop_
_entity.id
_entity.type
_entity.pdbx_description
1 polymer ?
#
loop_
_entity_poly.entity_id
_entity_poly.type
_entity_poly.pdbx_seq_one_letter_code
_entity_poly.pdbx_strand_id
1 'polypeptide(L)'
;MITIVAPAKINLFLRICGKTDDGYHLLDSAVVFTHFGDHLTIEPAHDDQLAIIGEFASGLANADDNLVMTALNGFRAAGGVIGGLSITLEKNIPVGAGLGGGSADAAALLRAVNRLSTAPLDDDALYRLAASLGADVPVCLAGGCQRIAGIGETMTPV
;
A
#
# COMPACT_ATOMS: atom_id res chain seq x y z
N MET A 1 -4.73 2.18 19.96
CA MET A 1 -4.10 1.04 19.26
C MET A 1 -5.06 0.48 18.24
N ILE A 2 -4.63 0.33 16.99
CA ILE A 2 -5.36 -0.34 15.90
C ILE A 2 -4.41 -1.32 15.22
N THR A 3 -4.89 -2.52 14.90
CA THR A 3 -4.14 -3.51 14.13
C THR A 3 -4.86 -3.79 12.82
N ILE A 4 -4.12 -3.77 11.71
CA ILE A 4 -4.65 -3.94 10.36
C ILE A 4 -3.82 -5.00 9.64
N VAL A 5 -4.49 -5.83 8.85
CA VAL A 5 -3.83 -6.76 7.92
C VAL A 5 -3.57 -6.04 6.59
N ALA A 6 -2.37 -6.17 6.08
CA ALA A 6 -1.95 -5.80 4.73
C ALA A 6 -1.86 -7.08 3.89
N PRO A 7 -2.94 -7.46 3.18
CA PRO A 7 -3.03 -8.77 2.54
C PRO A 7 -2.11 -8.88 1.33
N ALA A 8 -1.55 -10.07 1.09
CA ALA A 8 -0.79 -10.34 -0.12
C ALA A 8 -1.68 -10.25 -1.36
N LYS A 9 -1.16 -9.61 -2.42
CA LYS A 9 -1.81 -9.48 -3.73
C LYS A 9 -1.40 -10.64 -4.62
N ILE A 10 -2.35 -11.31 -5.26
CA ILE A 10 -2.12 -12.37 -6.23
C ILE A 10 -2.71 -11.98 -7.58
N ASN A 11 -1.89 -11.99 -8.62
CA ASN A 11 -2.38 -11.90 -9.99
C ASN A 11 -2.84 -13.30 -10.42
N LEU A 12 -4.14 -13.48 -10.66
CA LEU A 12 -4.69 -14.73 -11.19
C LEU A 12 -4.22 -14.97 -12.63
N PHE A 13 -4.08 -13.89 -13.36
CA PHE A 13 -3.35 -13.84 -14.64
C PHE A 13 -2.77 -12.43 -14.83
N LEU A 14 -1.75 -12.33 -15.66
CA LEU A 14 -1.16 -11.07 -16.12
C LEU A 14 -0.80 -11.24 -17.59
N ARG A 15 -1.41 -10.44 -18.45
CA ARG A 15 -1.18 -10.44 -19.89
C ARG A 15 -0.66 -9.08 -20.32
N ILE A 16 0.37 -9.07 -21.15
CA ILE A 16 0.80 -7.87 -21.86
C ILE A 16 0.04 -7.85 -23.19
N CYS A 17 -0.84 -6.86 -23.35
CA CYS A 17 -1.74 -6.74 -24.49
C CYS A 17 -1.18 -5.84 -25.59
N GLY A 18 -0.12 -5.09 -25.29
CA GLY A 18 0.49 -4.16 -26.23
C GLY A 18 1.51 -3.25 -25.54
N LYS A 19 1.92 -2.24 -26.26
CA LYS A 19 2.83 -1.20 -25.78
C LYS A 19 2.35 0.15 -26.27
N THR A 20 2.39 1.16 -25.42
CA THR A 20 2.11 2.55 -25.79
C THR A 20 3.28 3.16 -26.57
N ASP A 21 3.06 4.27 -27.27
CA ASP A 21 4.11 4.99 -28.01
C ASP A 21 5.22 5.49 -27.09
N ASP A 22 4.89 5.79 -25.80
CA ASP A 22 5.84 6.22 -24.77
C ASP A 22 6.59 5.05 -24.11
N GLY A 23 6.31 3.80 -24.54
CA GLY A 23 7.06 2.62 -24.12
C GLY A 23 6.48 1.85 -22.92
N TYR A 24 5.34 2.24 -22.38
CA TYR A 24 4.64 1.48 -21.32
C TYR A 24 3.93 0.24 -21.88
N HIS A 25 3.89 -0.82 -21.08
CA HIS A 25 3.13 -2.01 -21.45
C HIS A 25 1.65 -1.86 -21.09
N LEU A 26 0.80 -2.18 -22.07
CA LEU A 26 -0.63 -2.32 -21.81
C LEU A 26 -0.88 -3.70 -21.19
N LEU A 27 -1.54 -3.69 -20.04
CA LEU A 27 -1.78 -4.86 -19.21
C LEU A 27 -3.27 -5.25 -19.23
N ASP A 28 -3.55 -6.52 -19.08
CA ASP A 28 -4.84 -7.07 -18.67
C ASP A 28 -4.55 -8.10 -17.57
N SER A 29 -5.10 -7.88 -16.39
CA SER A 29 -4.84 -8.71 -15.21
C SER A 29 -6.09 -8.79 -14.34
N ALA A 30 -6.23 -9.89 -13.62
CA ALA A 30 -7.15 -9.95 -12.49
C ALA A 30 -6.36 -10.22 -11.21
N VAL A 31 -6.66 -9.47 -10.17
CA VAL A 31 -6.01 -9.59 -8.87
C VAL A 31 -7.02 -9.94 -7.79
N VAL A 32 -6.55 -10.72 -6.84
CA VAL A 32 -7.25 -11.06 -5.60
C VAL A 32 -6.31 -10.84 -4.42
N PHE A 33 -6.89 -10.75 -3.24
CA PHE A 33 -6.14 -10.61 -2.00
C PHE A 33 -6.36 -11.83 -1.11
N THR A 34 -5.30 -12.24 -0.43
CA THR A 34 -5.35 -13.37 0.51
C THR A 34 -5.85 -12.93 1.88
N HIS A 35 -6.21 -13.88 2.74
CA HIS A 35 -6.37 -13.64 4.18
C HIS A 35 -5.03 -13.54 4.91
N PHE A 36 -3.96 -14.02 4.29
CA PHE A 36 -2.59 -13.94 4.77
C PHE A 36 -1.98 -12.60 4.36
N GLY A 37 -1.18 -12.00 5.24
CA GLY A 37 -0.57 -10.71 4.99
C GLY A 37 0.37 -10.26 6.09
N ASP A 38 0.94 -9.09 5.89
CA ASP A 38 1.68 -8.38 6.92
C ASP A 38 0.70 -7.73 7.91
N HIS A 39 1.17 -7.44 9.11
CA HIS A 39 0.35 -6.78 10.12
C HIS A 39 0.94 -5.42 10.48
N LEU A 40 0.11 -4.39 10.48
CA LEU A 40 0.47 -3.08 11.01
C LEU A 40 -0.28 -2.84 12.31
N THR A 41 0.48 -2.58 13.38
CA THR A 41 -0.06 -2.05 14.63
C THR A 41 0.31 -0.59 14.75
N ILE A 42 -0.67 0.27 14.95
CA ILE A 42 -0.53 1.73 14.97
C ILE A 42 -1.05 2.26 16.30
N GLU A 43 -0.23 3.04 16.97
CA GLU A 43 -0.53 3.68 18.26
C GLU A 43 -0.17 5.18 18.20
N PRO A 44 -0.93 6.05 18.89
CA PRO A 44 -0.50 7.43 19.06
C PRO A 44 0.84 7.50 19.81
N ALA A 45 1.73 8.41 19.36
CA ALA A 45 3.01 8.66 19.98
C ALA A 45 3.34 10.16 19.91
N HIS A 46 4.41 10.59 20.58
CA HIS A 46 4.89 11.96 20.48
C HIS A 46 5.54 12.20 19.10
N ASP A 47 6.40 11.28 18.70
CA ASP A 47 7.13 11.31 17.43
C ASP A 47 6.84 10.05 16.60
N ASP A 48 7.05 10.15 15.30
CA ASP A 48 6.88 9.00 14.41
C ASP A 48 8.01 7.99 14.62
N GLN A 49 7.61 6.74 14.75
CA GLN A 49 8.53 5.60 14.89
C GLN A 49 8.03 4.44 14.04
N LEU A 50 8.93 3.74 13.38
CA LEU A 50 8.66 2.49 12.68
C LEU A 50 9.56 1.38 13.20
N ALA A 51 8.97 0.35 13.75
CA ALA A 51 9.63 -0.91 14.07
C ALA A 51 9.22 -1.98 13.06
N ILE A 52 10.19 -2.68 12.47
CA ILE A 52 9.93 -3.77 11.52
C ILE A 52 10.37 -5.07 12.17
N ILE A 53 9.43 -6.00 12.31
CA ILE A 53 9.61 -7.32 12.93
C ILE A 53 9.10 -8.42 12.00
N GLY A 54 9.24 -9.67 12.40
CA GLY A 54 8.72 -10.83 11.67
C GLY A 54 9.78 -11.56 10.85
N GLU A 55 9.36 -12.66 10.23
CA GLU A 55 10.25 -13.59 9.53
C GLU A 55 11.02 -12.91 8.36
N PHE A 56 10.36 -12.01 7.65
CA PHE A 56 10.90 -11.32 6.48
C PHE A 56 11.34 -9.88 6.76
N ALA A 57 11.55 -9.52 8.03
CA ALA A 57 12.04 -8.19 8.41
C ALA A 57 13.53 -7.97 8.05
N SER A 58 14.33 -9.05 8.02
CA SER A 58 15.75 -8.96 7.72
C SER A 58 15.99 -8.54 6.27
N GLY A 59 16.79 -7.49 6.08
CA GLY A 59 17.13 -6.97 4.75
C GLY A 59 16.18 -5.86 4.25
N LEU A 60 15.17 -5.49 5.03
CA LEU A 60 14.43 -4.26 4.76
C LEU A 60 15.28 -3.06 5.22
N ALA A 61 15.45 -2.10 4.32
CA ALA A 61 16.20 -0.87 4.56
C ALA A 61 15.64 -0.10 5.76
N ASN A 62 16.46 0.81 6.25
CA ASN A 62 16.16 1.69 7.39
C ASN A 62 14.72 2.22 7.32
N ALA A 63 14.13 2.46 8.48
CA ALA A 63 12.77 2.98 8.63
C ALA A 63 12.49 4.20 7.74
N ASP A 64 13.51 5.04 7.49
CA ASP A 64 13.37 6.29 6.72
C ASP A 64 13.07 6.06 5.22
N ASP A 65 13.54 4.97 4.63
CA ASP A 65 13.30 4.62 3.22
C ASP A 65 12.11 3.67 3.04
N ASN A 66 11.40 3.34 4.11
CA ASN A 66 10.29 2.42 4.05
C ASN A 66 9.04 3.08 3.46
N LEU A 67 8.36 2.37 2.55
CA LEU A 67 7.16 2.87 1.86
C LEU A 67 6.03 3.26 2.82
N VAL A 68 5.97 2.64 4.00
CA VAL A 68 5.02 2.98 5.08
C VAL A 68 5.27 4.40 5.58
N MET A 69 6.54 4.76 5.86
CA MET A 69 6.89 6.12 6.29
C MET A 69 6.71 7.13 5.17
N THR A 70 7.05 6.76 3.94
CA THR A 70 6.81 7.60 2.76
C THR A 70 5.31 7.88 2.60
N ALA A 71 4.45 6.88 2.80
CA ALA A 71 3.00 7.02 2.76
C ALA A 71 2.46 7.93 3.87
N LEU A 72 2.98 7.81 5.10
CA LEU A 72 2.59 8.69 6.22
C LEU A 72 2.94 10.15 5.94
N ASN A 73 4.17 10.40 5.48
CA ASN A 73 4.63 11.74 5.12
C ASN A 73 3.82 12.31 3.94
N GLY A 74 3.56 11.50 2.93
CA GLY A 74 2.72 11.88 1.80
C GLY A 74 1.28 12.21 2.20
N PHE A 75 0.71 11.46 3.14
CA PHE A 75 -0.63 11.74 3.68
C PHE A 75 -0.71 13.12 4.32
N ARG A 76 0.27 13.49 5.14
CA ARG A 76 0.34 14.82 5.76
C ARG A 76 0.59 15.93 4.74
N ALA A 77 1.49 15.67 3.77
CA ALA A 77 1.76 16.65 2.69
C ALA A 77 0.54 16.90 1.80
N ALA A 78 -0.34 15.90 1.65
CA ALA A 78 -1.60 16.03 0.92
C ALA A 78 -2.71 16.75 1.73
N GLY A 79 -2.46 17.13 2.97
CA GLY A 79 -3.39 17.88 3.83
C GLY A 79 -4.07 17.02 4.91
N GLY A 80 -3.76 15.74 5.01
CA GLY A 80 -4.26 14.89 6.09
C GLY A 80 -3.66 15.30 7.45
N VAL A 81 -4.47 15.32 8.49
CA VAL A 81 -4.03 15.75 9.83
C VAL A 81 -4.05 14.58 10.79
N ILE A 82 -2.86 14.17 11.23
CA ILE A 82 -2.68 13.13 12.24
C ILE A 82 -1.41 13.44 13.06
N GLY A 83 -1.47 13.15 14.36
CA GLY A 83 -0.33 13.31 15.28
C GLY A 83 0.80 12.29 15.02
N GLY A 84 1.79 12.28 15.90
CA GLY A 84 2.87 11.30 15.88
C GLY A 84 2.36 9.88 16.11
N LEU A 85 2.98 8.92 15.46
CA LEU A 85 2.57 7.52 15.47
C LEU A 85 3.75 6.59 15.78
N SER A 86 3.50 5.62 16.64
CA SER A 86 4.34 4.41 16.77
C SER A 86 3.72 3.32 15.90
N ILE A 87 4.47 2.89 14.88
CA ILE A 87 4.02 1.89 13.91
C ILE A 87 4.90 0.66 14.07
N THR A 88 4.29 -0.50 14.30
CA THR A 88 4.97 -1.80 14.23
C THR A 88 4.48 -2.53 12.98
N LEU A 89 5.41 -2.83 12.06
CA LEU A 89 5.17 -3.60 10.85
C LEU A 89 5.73 -5.00 11.03
N GLU A 90 4.84 -5.99 11.13
CA GLU A 90 5.22 -7.41 11.17
C GLU A 90 5.19 -7.99 9.76
N LYS A 91 6.38 -8.32 9.23
CA LYS A 91 6.57 -8.84 7.88
C LYS A 91 6.41 -10.36 7.82
N ASN A 92 5.28 -10.79 7.27
CA ASN A 92 4.94 -12.19 7.00
C ASN A 92 4.97 -12.52 5.50
N ILE A 93 4.98 -11.50 4.62
CA ILE A 93 5.10 -11.66 3.17
C ILE A 93 6.57 -11.59 2.77
N PRO A 94 7.12 -12.58 2.03
CA PRO A 94 8.49 -12.52 1.55
C PRO A 94 8.76 -11.27 0.70
N VAL A 95 9.88 -10.61 0.95
CA VAL A 95 10.29 -9.40 0.22
C VAL A 95 10.68 -9.78 -1.21
N GLY A 96 10.21 -9.03 -2.19
CA GLY A 96 10.54 -9.24 -3.60
C GLY A 96 9.86 -10.44 -4.26
N ALA A 97 8.91 -11.09 -3.59
CA ALA A 97 8.21 -12.28 -4.10
C ALA A 97 7.11 -12.00 -5.16
N GLY A 98 6.92 -10.75 -5.58
CA GLY A 98 5.85 -10.40 -6.52
C GLY A 98 4.43 -10.36 -5.90
N LEU A 99 4.33 -10.45 -4.57
CA LEU A 99 3.06 -10.49 -3.84
C LEU A 99 2.56 -9.11 -3.39
N GLY A 100 3.23 -8.04 -3.80
CA GLY A 100 2.82 -6.67 -3.50
C GLY A 100 2.90 -6.27 -2.03
N GLY A 101 3.70 -6.96 -1.19
CA GLY A 101 3.74 -6.76 0.26
C GLY A 101 3.95 -5.31 0.67
N GLY A 102 5.00 -4.64 0.18
CA GLY A 102 5.26 -3.23 0.52
C GLY A 102 4.14 -2.28 0.07
N SER A 103 3.52 -2.53 -1.09
CA SER A 103 2.38 -1.75 -1.57
C SER A 103 1.13 -1.99 -0.71
N ALA A 104 0.94 -3.22 -0.24
CA ALA A 104 -0.14 -3.56 0.68
C ALA A 104 0.06 -2.88 2.04
N ASP A 105 1.30 -2.84 2.55
CA ASP A 105 1.64 -2.15 3.80
C ASP A 105 1.32 -0.67 3.73
N ALA A 106 1.78 0.01 2.66
CA ALA A 106 1.50 1.43 2.43
C ALA A 106 -0.01 1.69 2.32
N ALA A 107 -0.74 0.88 1.55
CA ALA A 107 -2.18 1.01 1.40
C ALA A 107 -2.94 0.77 2.72
N ALA A 108 -2.51 -0.21 3.52
CA ALA A 108 -3.08 -0.47 4.83
C ALA A 108 -2.85 0.73 5.77
N LEU A 109 -1.64 1.29 5.79
CA LEU A 109 -1.37 2.51 6.55
C LEU A 109 -2.28 3.65 6.10
N LEU A 110 -2.35 3.95 4.79
CA LEU A 110 -3.17 5.05 4.27
C LEU A 110 -4.63 4.92 4.69
N ARG A 111 -5.22 3.72 4.61
CA ARG A 111 -6.59 3.48 5.10
C ARG A 111 -6.72 3.77 6.60
N ALA A 112 -5.73 3.33 7.39
CA ALA A 112 -5.75 3.54 8.84
C ALA A 112 -5.65 5.02 9.21
N VAL A 113 -4.65 5.71 8.68
CA VAL A 113 -4.41 7.12 9.03
C VAL A 113 -5.53 8.01 8.50
N ASN A 114 -6.09 7.71 7.33
CA ASN A 114 -7.24 8.45 6.81
C ASN A 114 -8.47 8.31 7.71
N ARG A 115 -8.72 7.10 8.22
CA ARG A 115 -9.83 6.83 9.15
C ARG A 115 -9.64 7.48 10.52
N LEU A 116 -8.38 7.58 10.98
CA LEU A 116 -8.04 8.15 12.29
C LEU A 116 -7.82 9.67 12.24
N SER A 117 -7.69 10.24 11.05
CA SER A 117 -7.40 11.65 10.84
C SER A 117 -8.54 12.55 11.31
N THR A 118 -8.18 13.70 11.89
CA THR A 118 -9.14 14.78 12.18
C THR A 118 -9.50 15.62 10.95
N ALA A 119 -8.70 15.51 9.88
CA ALA A 119 -8.97 16.04 8.54
C ALA A 119 -8.60 14.97 7.50
N PRO A 120 -9.50 13.99 7.23
CA PRO A 120 -9.23 12.95 6.25
C PRO A 120 -9.15 13.52 4.83
N LEU A 121 -8.36 12.88 3.99
CA LEU A 121 -8.36 13.13 2.55
C LEU A 121 -9.65 12.55 1.94
N ASP A 122 -10.15 13.19 0.91
CA ASP A 122 -11.18 12.59 0.05
C ASP A 122 -10.61 11.42 -0.77
N ASP A 123 -11.46 10.64 -1.37
CA ASP A 123 -11.07 9.45 -2.12
C ASP A 123 -10.12 9.80 -3.27
N ASP A 124 -10.40 10.87 -4.00
CA ASP A 124 -9.55 11.28 -5.13
C ASP A 124 -8.13 11.68 -4.69
N ALA A 125 -8.00 12.43 -3.60
CA ALA A 125 -6.70 12.80 -3.05
C ALA A 125 -5.94 11.57 -2.52
N LEU A 126 -6.66 10.66 -1.86
CA LEU A 126 -6.09 9.43 -1.33
C LEU A 126 -5.59 8.51 -2.44
N TYR A 127 -6.36 8.36 -3.53
CA TYR A 127 -5.94 7.57 -4.69
C TYR A 127 -4.79 8.22 -5.47
N ARG A 128 -4.75 9.55 -5.64
CA ARG A 128 -3.61 10.26 -6.22
C ARG A 128 -2.34 10.04 -5.41
N LEU A 129 -2.44 10.13 -4.08
CA LEU A 129 -1.32 9.82 -3.20
C LEU A 129 -0.86 8.36 -3.37
N ALA A 130 -1.78 7.41 -3.35
CA ALA A 130 -1.47 5.99 -3.54
C ALA A 130 -0.74 5.75 -4.86
N ALA A 131 -1.19 6.38 -5.97
CA ALA A 131 -0.56 6.26 -7.28
C ALA A 131 0.87 6.82 -7.31
N SER A 132 1.14 7.88 -6.54
CA SER A 132 2.50 8.45 -6.45
C SER A 132 3.49 7.57 -5.68
N LEU A 133 2.99 6.66 -4.84
CA LEU A 133 3.81 5.73 -4.05
C LEU A 133 4.21 4.48 -4.84
N GLY A 134 3.43 4.09 -5.83
CA GLY A 134 3.71 2.94 -6.68
C GLY A 134 2.47 2.39 -7.38
N ALA A 135 2.67 1.70 -8.50
CA ALA A 135 1.58 1.23 -9.36
C ALA A 135 0.62 0.24 -8.68
N ASP A 136 1.11 -0.56 -7.74
CA ASP A 136 0.30 -1.54 -7.01
C ASP A 136 -0.44 -0.94 -5.80
N VAL A 137 -0.03 0.24 -5.32
CA VAL A 137 -0.62 0.83 -4.09
C VAL A 137 -2.10 1.18 -4.27
N PRO A 138 -2.55 1.79 -5.39
CA PRO A 138 -3.98 2.03 -5.62
C PRO A 138 -4.82 0.74 -5.66
N VAL A 139 -4.26 -0.31 -6.25
CA VAL A 139 -4.91 -1.63 -6.32
C VAL A 139 -5.08 -2.23 -4.92
N CYS A 140 -4.02 -2.16 -4.10
CA CYS A 140 -4.05 -2.57 -2.70
C CYS A 140 -4.99 -1.69 -1.86
N LEU A 141 -5.09 -0.40 -2.19
CA LEU A 141 -6.01 0.53 -1.53
C LEU A 141 -7.47 0.21 -1.85
N ALA A 142 -7.80 -0.11 -3.10
CA ALA A 142 -9.13 -0.54 -3.50
C ALA A 142 -9.52 -1.86 -2.82
N GLY A 143 -8.61 -2.81 -2.77
CA GLY A 143 -8.88 -4.14 -2.22
C GLY A 143 -9.89 -4.93 -3.06
N GLY A 144 -10.37 -6.05 -2.51
CA GLY A 144 -11.34 -6.90 -3.20
C GLY A 144 -10.78 -7.60 -4.44
N CYS A 145 -11.66 -8.16 -5.28
CA CYS A 145 -11.28 -8.70 -6.58
C CYS A 145 -11.34 -7.59 -7.62
N GLN A 146 -10.24 -7.33 -8.34
CA GLN A 146 -10.12 -6.25 -9.31
C GLN A 146 -9.61 -6.77 -10.65
N ARG A 147 -10.23 -6.33 -11.75
CA ARG A 147 -9.61 -6.39 -13.07
C ARG A 147 -8.80 -5.10 -13.29
N ILE A 148 -7.58 -5.26 -13.74
CA ILE A 148 -6.65 -4.17 -14.02
C ILE A 148 -6.38 -4.14 -15.51
N ALA A 149 -6.52 -2.97 -16.12
CA ALA A 149 -6.27 -2.75 -17.55
C ALA A 149 -5.46 -1.46 -17.77
N GLY A 150 -5.11 -1.21 -19.04
CA GLY A 150 -4.27 -0.06 -19.40
C GLY A 150 -2.83 -0.24 -18.96
N ILE A 151 -2.20 0.80 -18.47
CA ILE A 151 -0.86 0.73 -17.85
C ILE A 151 -0.93 0.42 -16.34
N GLY A 152 -2.11 -0.02 -15.84
CA GLY A 152 -2.39 -0.32 -14.44
C GLY A 152 -3.35 0.67 -13.77
N GLU A 153 -3.79 1.71 -14.48
CA GLU A 153 -4.62 2.79 -13.96
C GLU A 153 -6.12 2.49 -13.99
N THR A 154 -6.53 1.57 -14.86
CA THR A 154 -7.95 1.20 -14.97
C THR A 154 -8.25 0.02 -14.06
N MET A 155 -9.02 0.26 -13.02
CA MET A 155 -9.46 -0.77 -12.06
C MET A 155 -10.97 -0.93 -12.12
N THR A 156 -11.43 -2.18 -12.22
CA THR A 156 -12.86 -2.52 -12.24
C THR A 156 -13.10 -3.68 -11.27
N PRO A 157 -14.00 -3.53 -10.27
CA PRO A 157 -14.40 -4.64 -9.41
C PRO A 157 -14.96 -5.81 -10.22
N VAL A 158 -14.65 -7.04 -9.79
CA VAL A 158 -15.11 -8.29 -10.41
C VAL A 158 -16.10 -9.01 -9.49
#